data_1bfa1b5657e40eb90a83a7f3ef6d9c1c
#
_entry.id   1bfa1b5657e40eb90a83a7f3ef6d9c1c
#
_cell.length_a   1.000
_cell.length_b   1.000
_cell.length_c   1.000
_cell.angle_alpha   90.00
_cell.angle_beta   90.00
_cell.angle_gamma   90.00
#
_symmetry.space_group_name_H-M   'P 1'
#
loop_
_entity.id
_entity.type
_entity.pdbx_description
1 polymer ?
#
loop_
_entity_poly.entity_id
_entity_poly.type
_entity_poly.pdbx_seq_one_letter_code
_entity_poly.pdbx_strand_id
1 'polypeptide(L)'
;MFNTLKSIWQGLTQKGKIFPHQLAFTLLIPLRNWALSPQEIVQRLHLAPRHRILEVGCGAGYFSPTLAQSVPQGRLMAADIQAEMLAYTEKRLRRRHIDNVDYL
;
A
#
# COMPACT_ATOMS: atom_id res chain seq x y z
N MET A 1 -7.11 -8.79 16.10
CA MET A 1 -6.51 -7.88 15.14
C MET A 1 -7.12 -8.03 13.74
N PHE A 2 -7.18 -9.23 13.21
CA PHE A 2 -7.79 -9.50 11.92
C PHE A 2 -9.27 -9.10 11.86
N ASN A 3 -10.03 -9.40 12.93
CA ASN A 3 -11.47 -9.07 13.00
C ASN A 3 -11.69 -7.55 13.06
N THR A 4 -10.81 -6.80 13.70
CA THR A 4 -10.92 -5.35 13.81
C THR A 4 -10.69 -4.69 12.45
N LEU A 5 -9.66 -5.11 11.72
CA LEU A 5 -9.40 -4.62 10.37
C LEU A 5 -10.52 -4.95 9.40
N LYS A 6 -11.04 -6.17 9.50
CA LYS A 6 -12.18 -6.61 8.68
C LYS A 6 -13.42 -5.79 8.98
N SER A 7 -13.68 -5.49 10.25
CA SER A 7 -14.83 -4.67 10.66
C SER A 7 -14.72 -3.24 10.17
N ILE A 8 -13.53 -2.63 10.26
CA ILE A 8 -13.27 -1.29 9.75
C ILE A 8 -13.47 -1.27 8.24
N TRP A 9 -12.94 -2.25 7.54
CA TRP A 9 -13.05 -2.39 6.10
C TRP A 9 -14.50 -2.58 5.65
N GLN A 10 -15.24 -3.46 6.34
CA GLN A 10 -16.67 -3.69 6.07
C GLN A 10 -17.49 -2.43 6.34
N GLY A 11 -17.18 -1.71 7.41
CA GLY A 11 -17.85 -0.46 7.72
C GLY A 11 -17.66 0.59 6.64
N LEU A 12 -16.46 0.66 6.05
CA LEU A 12 -16.16 1.58 4.96
C LEU A 12 -16.88 1.18 3.65
N THR A 13 -17.04 -0.12 3.41
CA THR A 13 -17.63 -0.62 2.16
C THR A 13 -19.16 -0.71 2.22
N GLN A 14 -19.73 -1.09 3.37
CA GLN A 14 -21.18 -1.28 3.54
C GLN A 14 -21.98 0.01 3.39
N LYS A 15 -21.39 1.15 3.70
CA LYS A 15 -22.05 2.45 3.55
C LYS A 15 -21.99 3.01 2.14
N GLY A 16 -21.51 2.22 1.20
CA GLY A 16 -21.29 2.69 -0.19
C GLY A 16 -20.28 3.82 -0.28
N LYS A 17 -19.54 4.06 0.80
CA LYS A 17 -18.53 5.12 0.86
C LYS A 17 -17.15 4.50 0.77
N ILE A 18 -16.84 3.96 -0.39
CA ILE A 18 -15.46 3.68 -0.73
C ILE A 18 -14.72 5.01 -0.76
N PHE A 19 -13.55 5.05 -0.17
CA PHE A 19 -12.74 6.27 -0.15
C PHE A 19 -12.55 6.79 -1.58
N PRO A 20 -12.94 8.05 -1.88
CA PRO A 20 -12.83 8.55 -3.25
C PRO A 20 -11.37 8.59 -3.69
N HIS A 21 -11.10 8.05 -4.87
CA HIS A 21 -9.75 8.03 -5.41
C HIS A 21 -9.17 9.44 -5.61
N GLN A 22 -10.03 10.44 -5.80
CA GLN A 22 -9.62 11.84 -5.90
C GLN A 22 -8.98 12.36 -4.62
N LEU A 23 -9.30 11.75 -3.48
CA LEU A 23 -8.70 12.12 -2.19
C LEU A 23 -7.44 11.33 -1.86
N ALA A 24 -6.97 10.47 -2.79
CA ALA A 24 -5.77 9.67 -2.57
C ALA A 24 -4.54 10.51 -2.23
N PHE A 25 -4.45 11.72 -2.79
CA PHE A 25 -3.36 12.65 -2.49
C PHE A 25 -3.32 13.05 -1.04
N THR A 26 -4.47 13.20 -0.39
CA THR A 26 -4.52 13.62 1.01
C THR A 26 -3.96 12.54 1.93
N LEU A 27 -4.03 11.28 1.53
CA LEU A 27 -3.45 10.18 2.27
C LEU A 27 -1.92 10.12 2.18
N LEU A 28 -1.34 10.76 1.17
CA LEU A 28 0.11 10.82 0.98
C LEU A 28 0.76 11.95 1.78
N ILE A 29 -0.05 12.79 2.41
CA ILE A 29 0.38 14.01 3.10
C ILE A 29 0.18 13.87 4.63
N PRO A 30 0.51 14.82 5.42
CA PRO A 30 1.11 14.82 6.75
C PRO A 30 0.61 13.83 7.80
N LEU A 31 -0.62 13.37 7.76
CA LEU A 31 -1.15 12.46 8.78
C LEU A 31 -0.42 11.12 8.82
N ARG A 32 0.01 10.64 7.67
CA ARG A 32 0.72 9.38 7.60
C ARG A 32 2.17 9.49 8.03
N ASN A 33 2.83 10.58 7.68
CA ASN A 33 4.17 10.86 8.15
C ASN A 33 4.21 11.05 9.66
N TRP A 34 3.12 11.54 10.24
CA TRP A 34 2.99 11.71 11.67
C TRP A 34 2.76 10.38 12.40
N ALA A 35 1.97 9.46 11.80
CA ALA A 35 1.56 8.23 12.47
C ALA A 35 2.60 7.11 12.31
N LEU A 36 3.10 6.88 11.09
CA LEU A 36 4.01 5.76 10.79
C LEU A 36 4.78 6.04 9.51
N SER A 37 6.10 6.05 9.57
CA SER A 37 6.92 6.16 8.37
C SER A 37 7.06 4.79 7.68
N PRO A 38 7.16 4.75 6.33
CA PRO A 38 7.42 3.50 5.62
C PRO A 38 8.70 2.81 6.09
N GLN A 39 9.74 3.56 6.39
CA GLN A 39 11.02 3.03 6.85
C GLN A 39 10.89 2.31 8.19
N GLU A 40 10.10 2.85 9.11
CA GLU A 40 9.85 2.21 10.41
C GLU A 40 9.13 0.87 10.25
N ILE A 41 8.16 0.82 9.35
CA ILE A 41 7.42 -0.43 9.07
C ILE A 41 8.36 -1.48 8.50
N VAL A 42 9.17 -1.11 7.53
CA VAL A 42 10.13 -2.03 6.92
C VAL A 42 11.10 -2.59 7.96
N GLN A 43 11.60 -1.73 8.86
CA GLN A 43 12.49 -2.18 9.94
C GLN A 43 11.81 -3.20 10.85
N ARG A 44 10.55 -2.97 11.19
CA ARG A 44 9.80 -3.87 12.08
C ARG A 44 9.47 -5.20 11.44
N LEU A 45 9.37 -5.24 10.12
CA LEU A 45 9.03 -6.47 9.38
C LEU A 45 10.23 -7.40 9.20
N HIS A 46 11.45 -6.94 9.40
CA HIS A 46 12.67 -7.73 9.22
C HIS A 46 12.73 -8.41 7.86
N LEU A 47 12.53 -7.63 6.80
CA LEU A 47 12.45 -8.16 5.44
C LEU A 47 13.81 -8.59 4.93
N ALA A 48 13.87 -9.78 4.32
CA ALA A 48 15.03 -10.24 3.57
C ALA A 48 14.86 -9.88 2.09
N PRO A 49 15.98 -9.69 1.32
CA PRO A 49 15.93 -9.24 -0.07
C PRO A 49 15.09 -10.11 -1.02
N ARG A 50 14.90 -11.38 -0.70
CA ARG A 50 14.16 -12.35 -1.53
C ARG A 50 12.74 -12.58 -1.07
N HIS A 51 12.29 -11.89 -0.04
CA HIS A 51 10.94 -12.09 0.48
C HIS A 51 9.89 -11.68 -0.56
N ARG A 52 8.75 -12.34 -0.48
CA ARG A 52 7.54 -12.00 -1.23
C ARG A 52 6.56 -11.38 -0.26
N ILE A 53 6.07 -10.19 -0.61
CA ILE A 53 5.19 -9.41 0.27
C ILE A 53 3.83 -9.28 -0.41
N LEU A 54 2.77 -9.51 0.37
CA LEU A 54 1.41 -9.15 -0.04
C LEU A 54 0.99 -7.92 0.76
N GLU A 55 0.80 -6.82 0.06
CA GLU A 55 0.28 -5.59 0.65
C GLU A 55 -1.20 -5.47 0.31
N VAL A 56 -2.06 -5.65 1.32
CA VAL A 56 -3.51 -5.57 1.17
C VAL A 56 -3.97 -4.17 1.50
N GLY A 57 -4.73 -3.56 0.58
CA GLY A 57 -5.18 -2.18 0.74
C GLY A 57 -4.06 -1.18 0.52
N CYS A 58 -3.33 -1.31 -0.58
CA CYS A 58 -2.17 -0.45 -0.86
C CYS A 58 -2.54 1.02 -1.01
N GLY A 59 -3.80 1.32 -1.29
CA GLY A 59 -4.27 2.69 -1.50
C GLY A 59 -3.53 3.38 -2.63
N ALA A 60 -3.06 4.60 -2.38
CA ALA A 60 -2.30 5.38 -3.36
C ALA A 60 -0.80 5.04 -3.37
N GLY A 61 -0.39 3.97 -2.69
CA GLY A 61 0.98 3.50 -2.73
C GLY A 61 1.93 4.22 -1.79
N TYR A 62 1.47 4.57 -0.59
CA TYR A 62 2.32 5.24 0.40
C TYR A 62 3.47 4.37 0.88
N PHE A 63 3.19 3.11 1.22
CA PHE A 63 4.20 2.17 1.69
C PHE A 63 4.85 1.36 0.57
N SER A 64 4.18 1.25 -0.57
CA SER A 64 4.55 0.34 -1.64
C SER A 64 5.97 0.55 -2.19
N PRO A 65 6.45 1.79 -2.43
CA PRO A 65 7.81 1.97 -2.92
C PRO A 65 8.86 1.43 -1.97
N THR A 66 8.72 1.73 -0.67
CA THR A 66 9.69 1.30 0.34
C THR A 66 9.67 -0.21 0.52
N LEU A 67 8.48 -0.82 0.52
CA LEU A 67 8.33 -2.27 0.59
C LEU A 67 8.99 -2.96 -0.61
N ALA A 68 8.71 -2.50 -1.82
CA ALA A 68 9.29 -3.08 -3.03
C ALA A 68 10.82 -2.94 -3.07
N GLN A 69 11.33 -1.79 -2.69
CA GLN A 69 12.77 -1.54 -2.64
C GLN A 69 13.47 -2.37 -1.56
N SER A 70 12.75 -2.81 -0.54
CA SER A 70 13.29 -3.65 0.53
C SER A 70 13.47 -5.10 0.12
N VAL A 71 12.85 -5.51 -0.97
CA VAL A 71 12.93 -6.88 -1.49
C VAL A 71 13.37 -6.85 -2.97
N PRO A 72 14.58 -6.35 -3.26
CA PRO A 72 15.02 -6.16 -4.64
C PRO A 72 15.14 -7.45 -5.44
N GLN A 73 15.30 -8.58 -4.77
CA GLN A 73 15.34 -9.91 -5.38
C GLN A 73 14.05 -10.70 -5.16
N GLY A 74 13.06 -10.07 -4.56
CA GLY A 74 11.75 -10.64 -4.29
C GLY A 74 10.67 -9.93 -5.08
N ARG A 75 9.44 -9.96 -4.55
CA ARG A 75 8.31 -9.32 -5.19
C ARG A 75 7.36 -8.73 -4.16
N LEU A 76 6.78 -7.59 -4.54
CA LEU A 76 5.63 -7.00 -3.84
C LEU A 76 4.38 -7.30 -4.67
N MET A 77 3.36 -7.83 -4.02
CA MET A 77 2.03 -7.95 -4.61
C MET A 77 1.15 -6.89 -3.95
N ALA A 78 0.86 -5.83 -4.68
CA ALA A 78 0.02 -4.74 -4.20
C ALA A 78 -1.44 -5.03 -4.57
N ALA A 79 -2.30 -5.01 -3.58
CA ALA A 79 -3.71 -5.31 -3.76
C ALA A 79 -4.59 -4.20 -3.21
N ASP A 80 -5.65 -3.86 -3.95
CA ASP A 80 -6.69 -2.94 -3.49
C ASP A 80 -7.98 -3.27 -4.21
N ILE A 81 -9.11 -3.10 -3.51
CA ILE A 81 -10.42 -3.33 -4.14
C ILE A 81 -10.81 -2.18 -5.05
N GLN A 82 -10.20 -1.01 -4.90
CA GLN A 82 -10.43 0.11 -5.79
C GLN A 82 -9.40 0.10 -6.90
N ALA A 83 -9.86 -0.14 -8.12
CA ALA A 83 -8.99 -0.18 -9.29
C ALA A 83 -8.24 1.15 -9.50
N GLU A 84 -8.89 2.28 -9.16
CA GLU A 84 -8.30 3.60 -9.28
C GLU A 84 -7.11 3.78 -8.34
N MET A 85 -7.23 3.27 -7.10
CA MET A 85 -6.12 3.30 -6.14
C MET A 85 -4.95 2.47 -6.63
N LEU A 86 -5.24 1.30 -7.16
CA LEU A 86 -4.22 0.42 -7.70
C LEU A 86 -3.50 1.07 -8.89
N ALA A 87 -4.26 1.78 -9.74
CA ALA A 87 -3.70 2.51 -10.88
C ALA A 87 -2.76 3.64 -10.41
N TYR A 88 -3.12 4.37 -9.35
CA TYR A 88 -2.25 5.39 -8.77
C TYR A 88 -0.94 4.76 -8.25
N THR A 89 -1.04 3.64 -7.57
CA THR A 89 0.13 2.92 -7.07
C THR A 89 1.03 2.50 -8.22
N GLU A 90 0.47 1.90 -9.26
CA GLU A 90 1.24 1.47 -10.43
C GLU A 90 1.95 2.65 -11.09
N LYS A 91 1.24 3.74 -11.32
CA LYS A 91 1.83 4.93 -11.93
C LYS A 91 2.96 5.50 -11.08
N ARG A 92 2.78 5.54 -9.78
CA ARG A 92 3.77 6.04 -8.83
C ARG A 92 5.05 5.19 -8.85
N LEU A 93 4.90 3.88 -8.82
CA LEU A 93 6.04 2.97 -8.82
C LEU A 93 6.77 2.94 -10.17
N ARG A 94 6.03 3.00 -11.28
CA ARG A 94 6.63 3.07 -12.61
C ARG A 94 7.47 4.33 -12.80
N ARG A 95 7.02 5.46 -12.26
CA ARG A 95 7.79 6.72 -12.30
C ARG A 95 9.12 6.63 -11.55
N ARG A 96 9.20 5.75 -10.57
CA ARG A 96 10.39 5.50 -9.78
C ARG A 96 11.23 4.34 -10.31
N HIS A 97 10.85 3.79 -11.45
CA HIS A 97 11.52 2.63 -12.07
C HIS A 97 11.53 1.40 -11.15
N ILE A 98 10.47 1.23 -10.37
CA ILE A 98 10.28 0.05 -9.53
C ILE A 98 9.44 -0.95 -10.30
N ASP A 99 10.01 -2.12 -10.61
CA ASP A 99 9.41 -3.11 -11.51
C ASP A 99 9.14 -4.47 -10.87
N ASN A 100 9.53 -4.67 -9.61
CA ASN A 100 9.31 -5.92 -8.90
C ASN A 100 7.95 -5.96 -8.17
N VAL A 101 6.91 -5.46 -8.82
CA VAL A 101 5.57 -5.34 -8.24
C VAL A 101 4.52 -5.95 -9.16
N ASP A 102 3.63 -6.73 -8.58
CA ASP A 102 2.42 -7.21 -9.23
C ASP A 102 1.22 -6.45 -8.64
N TYR A 103 0.25 -6.13 -9.48
CA TYR A 103 -0.93 -5.34 -9.10
C TYR A 103 -2.17 -6.24 -9.18
N LEU A 104 -2.87 -6.36 -8.04
CA LEU A 104 -4.02 -7.26 -7.92
C LEU A 104 -5.31 -6.52 -7.59
#